data_06854e3e43191d0acf6a9d9d2bc8da53
#
_entry.id   06854e3e43191d0acf6a9d9d2bc8da53
#
_cell.length_a   1.000
_cell.length_b   1.000
_cell.length_c   1.000
_cell.angle_alpha   90.00
_cell.angle_beta   90.00
_cell.angle_gamma   90.00
#
_symmetry.space_group_name_H-M   'P 1'
#
loop_
_entity.id
_entity.type
_entity.pdbx_description
1 polymer ?
#
loop_
_entity_poly.entity_id
_entity_poly.type
_entity_poly.pdbx_seq_one_letter_code
_entity_poly.pdbx_strand_id
1 'polypeptide(L)'
;GQDVEIVIPNVKLWDEDAPYLYRCCVELTNDGIVNDSQETKFGIRTIKWSGKGLFINGKNTLIRGTCIHHDNGVIGACNFRDAEYRRVRILKEAGFNAIRSSHNPISKEMLEACDEIGMYVMDELYDYWLIHKNPYDHADNDFLNDWKKDCEAMIDKDYNHPSVLMYSIGNEISELGTEKGQSLCKEMAEYVKAKDSKRAVTCGINLLLATMAAKGSGIYGEKKDGKENKNGSMSMDSMPTSTFYNILMNKMGGIIDKMAAKPSADKVCDILAPLLDISGYNYATSRYDKEQKQNSDRCIVGSETLPKTLYDNWQYVKKNDNLIGDFMWTGWDYIGETGIGTIRYMSKQTRKNAIPGLPILAGCGVIDICGNMRPEVGWNKLIWGLQDTPVLAVEPMKYTNCKSCLLYTSPSPR
;
A
#
# COMPACT_ATOMS: atom_id res chain seq x y z
N GLY A 1 26.64 -20.92 14.75
CA GLY A 1 25.46 -20.83 15.62
C GLY A 1 25.00 -22.22 16.01
N GLN A 2 24.28 -22.36 17.09
CA GLN A 2 23.58 -23.58 17.45
C GLN A 2 22.10 -23.34 17.26
N ASP A 3 21.44 -24.28 16.58
CA ASP A 3 19.98 -24.30 16.52
C ASP A 3 19.44 -24.94 17.80
N VAL A 4 18.47 -24.27 18.44
CA VAL A 4 17.79 -24.75 19.63
C VAL A 4 16.30 -24.91 19.30
N GLU A 5 15.80 -26.13 19.50
CA GLU A 5 14.37 -26.41 19.34
C GLU A 5 13.67 -26.28 20.71
N ILE A 6 12.60 -25.46 20.73
CA ILE A 6 11.79 -25.23 21.92
C ILE A 6 10.34 -25.61 21.62
N VAL A 7 9.81 -26.59 22.39
CA VAL A 7 8.40 -26.97 22.31
C VAL A 7 7.56 -26.08 23.23
N ILE A 8 6.59 -25.37 22.67
CA ILE A 8 5.67 -24.55 23.45
C ILE A 8 4.32 -25.26 23.55
N PRO A 9 3.99 -25.84 24.71
CA PRO A 9 2.70 -26.48 24.93
C PRO A 9 1.58 -25.47 25.02
N ASN A 10 0.38 -25.82 24.52
CA ASN A 10 -0.81 -24.95 24.53
C ASN A 10 -0.55 -23.57 23.93
N VAL A 11 0.07 -23.55 22.77
CA VAL A 11 0.48 -22.33 22.06
C VAL A 11 -0.70 -21.36 21.87
N LYS A 12 -0.48 -20.10 22.20
CA LYS A 12 -1.38 -18.98 21.86
C LYS A 12 -0.93 -18.40 20.54
N LEU A 13 -1.81 -18.42 19.56
CA LEU A 13 -1.53 -17.90 18.23
C LEU A 13 -1.75 -16.39 18.20
N TRP A 14 -0.95 -15.72 17.39
CA TRP A 14 -1.05 -14.29 17.13
C TRP A 14 -2.00 -14.03 15.95
N ASP A 15 -2.96 -13.14 16.10
CA ASP A 15 -3.73 -12.53 15.02
C ASP A 15 -4.15 -11.10 15.37
N GLU A 16 -4.91 -10.42 14.49
CA GLU A 16 -5.35 -9.03 14.68
C GLU A 16 -6.25 -8.83 15.91
N ASP A 17 -7.01 -9.86 16.31
CA ASP A 17 -7.94 -9.82 17.43
C ASP A 17 -7.28 -10.26 18.75
N ALA A 18 -6.25 -11.12 18.66
CA ALA A 18 -5.50 -11.67 19.78
C ALA A 18 -3.98 -11.60 19.52
N PRO A 19 -3.38 -10.40 19.57
CA PRO A 19 -1.98 -10.18 19.22
C PRO A 19 -1.02 -10.65 20.33
N TYR A 20 -1.02 -11.95 20.60
CA TYR A 20 -0.22 -12.53 21.68
C TYR A 20 1.25 -12.68 21.25
N LEU A 21 2.15 -12.08 22.04
CA LEU A 21 3.59 -12.15 21.84
C LEU A 21 4.26 -12.95 22.95
N TYR A 22 5.14 -13.84 22.55
CA TYR A 22 6.08 -14.52 23.44
C TYR A 22 7.34 -13.69 23.60
N ARG A 23 8.06 -13.92 24.70
CA ARG A 23 9.38 -13.35 24.97
C ARG A 23 10.40 -14.48 24.98
N CYS A 24 11.43 -14.35 24.16
CA CYS A 24 12.60 -15.22 24.18
C CYS A 24 13.74 -14.48 24.85
N CYS A 25 14.22 -15.01 25.97
CA CYS A 25 15.39 -14.49 26.67
C CYS A 25 16.55 -15.47 26.43
N VAL A 26 17.66 -14.95 25.94
CA VAL A 26 18.90 -15.71 25.75
C VAL A 26 19.94 -15.13 26.69
N GLU A 27 20.53 -15.99 27.53
CA GLU A 27 21.56 -15.60 28.49
C GLU A 27 22.87 -16.34 28.20
N LEU A 28 23.94 -15.57 28.16
CA LEU A 28 25.29 -16.10 28.11
C LEU A 28 25.82 -16.22 29.53
N THR A 29 26.03 -17.45 29.97
CA THR A 29 26.50 -17.71 31.36
C THR A 29 27.91 -18.30 31.36
N ASN A 30 28.71 -17.90 32.34
CA ASN A 30 30.00 -18.53 32.68
C ASN A 30 30.05 -18.78 34.17
N ASP A 31 30.31 -20.02 34.55
CA ASP A 31 30.35 -20.49 35.97
C ASP A 31 29.09 -20.10 36.79
N GLY A 32 27.91 -20.12 36.14
CA GLY A 32 26.63 -19.76 36.74
C GLY A 32 26.36 -18.24 36.86
N ILE A 33 27.27 -17.42 36.36
CA ILE A 33 27.12 -15.94 36.31
C ILE A 33 26.64 -15.55 34.90
N VAL A 34 25.55 -14.77 34.83
CA VAL A 34 25.08 -14.21 33.59
C VAL A 34 26.01 -13.07 33.19
N ASN A 35 26.71 -13.22 32.05
CA ASN A 35 27.64 -12.25 31.52
C ASN A 35 26.97 -11.30 30.49
N ASP A 36 25.96 -11.82 29.78
CA ASP A 36 25.20 -11.06 28.80
C ASP A 36 23.79 -11.66 28.64
N SER A 37 22.84 -10.83 28.25
CA SER A 37 21.47 -11.29 27.99
C SER A 37 20.84 -10.50 26.88
N GLN A 38 20.05 -11.18 26.05
CA GLN A 38 19.26 -10.56 25.01
C GLN A 38 17.82 -11.07 25.05
N GLU A 39 16.88 -10.15 24.86
CA GLU A 39 15.47 -10.45 24.80
C GLU A 39 14.91 -10.08 23.42
N THR A 40 14.07 -10.94 22.86
CA THR A 40 13.28 -10.65 21.66
C THR A 40 11.83 -11.08 21.85
N LYS A 41 10.90 -10.33 21.23
CA LYS A 41 9.49 -10.70 21.17
C LYS A 41 9.20 -11.39 19.84
N PHE A 42 8.29 -12.35 19.84
CA PHE A 42 7.82 -13.01 18.62
C PHE A 42 6.38 -13.50 18.78
N GLY A 43 5.66 -13.58 17.68
CA GLY A 43 4.32 -14.17 17.64
C GLY A 43 4.31 -15.44 16.80
N ILE A 44 3.44 -16.39 17.17
CA ILE A 44 3.29 -17.66 16.47
C ILE A 44 1.99 -17.60 15.66
N ARG A 45 2.08 -17.79 14.36
CA ARG A 45 0.93 -17.82 13.45
C ARG A 45 1.21 -18.68 12.23
N THR A 46 0.15 -19.04 11.52
CA THR A 46 0.23 -19.60 10.17
C THR A 46 -0.39 -18.65 9.16
N ILE A 47 0.20 -18.55 7.97
CA ILE A 47 -0.36 -17.81 6.83
C ILE A 47 -0.52 -18.78 5.68
N LYS A 48 -1.67 -18.74 5.01
CA LYS A 48 -1.91 -19.44 3.74
C LYS A 48 -2.71 -18.55 2.81
N TRP A 49 -2.39 -18.57 1.53
CA TRP A 49 -3.09 -17.83 0.49
C TRP A 49 -3.36 -18.74 -0.71
N SER A 50 -4.44 -18.48 -1.38
CA SER A 50 -4.85 -19.20 -2.60
C SER A 50 -6.02 -18.46 -3.26
N GLY A 51 -6.51 -18.98 -4.38
CA GLY A 51 -7.77 -18.50 -4.97
C GLY A 51 -9.02 -18.68 -4.07
N LYS A 52 -8.85 -19.26 -2.88
CA LYS A 52 -9.92 -19.39 -1.86
C LYS A 52 -9.79 -18.37 -0.72
N GLY A 53 -8.85 -17.44 -0.82
CA GLY A 53 -8.64 -16.39 0.15
C GLY A 53 -7.32 -16.43 0.89
N LEU A 54 -7.21 -15.54 1.87
CA LEU A 54 -6.13 -15.44 2.85
C LEU A 54 -6.57 -16.07 4.17
N PHE A 55 -5.77 -16.98 4.68
CA PHE A 55 -6.07 -17.69 5.93
C PHE A 55 -4.97 -17.43 6.96
N ILE A 56 -5.35 -16.82 8.08
CA ILE A 56 -4.48 -16.66 9.26
C ILE A 56 -4.96 -17.64 10.32
N ASN A 57 -4.07 -18.51 10.80
CA ASN A 57 -4.40 -19.56 11.75
C ASN A 57 -5.58 -20.44 11.31
N GLY A 58 -5.74 -20.63 9.99
CA GLY A 58 -6.85 -21.40 9.42
C GLY A 58 -8.17 -20.63 9.28
N LYS A 59 -8.27 -19.39 9.80
CA LYS A 59 -9.44 -18.52 9.69
C LYS A 59 -9.32 -17.66 8.42
N ASN A 60 -10.36 -17.63 7.57
CA ASN A 60 -10.41 -16.72 6.43
C ASN A 60 -10.40 -15.28 6.94
N THR A 61 -9.47 -14.48 6.44
CA THR A 61 -9.19 -13.13 6.90
C THR A 61 -9.31 -12.15 5.75
N LEU A 62 -10.20 -11.17 5.88
CA LEU A 62 -10.37 -10.10 4.91
C LEU A 62 -9.55 -8.87 5.32
N ILE A 63 -8.82 -8.30 4.38
CA ILE A 63 -7.99 -7.12 4.59
C ILE A 63 -8.83 -5.85 4.44
N ARG A 64 -8.92 -5.07 5.51
CA ARG A 64 -9.40 -3.69 5.56
C ARG A 64 -8.17 -2.80 5.66
N GLY A 65 -7.43 -2.74 4.57
CA GLY A 65 -6.11 -2.13 4.54
C GLY A 65 -6.11 -0.64 4.22
N THR A 66 -4.99 -0.03 4.53
CA THR A 66 -4.69 1.34 4.13
C THR A 66 -3.21 1.54 3.83
N CYS A 67 -2.92 2.38 2.84
CA CYS A 67 -1.58 2.87 2.58
C CYS A 67 -1.24 3.99 3.57
N ILE A 68 0.01 4.06 4.01
CA ILE A 68 0.54 5.16 4.81
C ILE A 68 1.96 5.51 4.37
N HIS A 69 2.31 6.79 4.43
CA HIS A 69 3.69 7.24 4.31
C HIS A 69 4.40 7.31 5.67
N HIS A 70 5.73 7.29 5.65
CA HIS A 70 6.56 7.63 6.81
C HIS A 70 6.52 9.14 7.04
N ASP A 71 5.41 9.61 7.62
CA ASP A 71 5.18 11.02 7.87
C ASP A 71 4.42 11.22 9.17
N ASN A 72 5.08 11.83 10.10
CA ASN A 72 4.58 12.16 11.43
C ASN A 72 4.35 13.69 11.61
N GLY A 73 4.02 14.38 10.53
CA GLY A 73 3.73 15.81 10.54
C GLY A 73 4.94 16.66 10.93
N VAL A 74 4.87 17.32 12.06
CA VAL A 74 5.92 18.27 12.51
C VAL A 74 7.30 17.62 12.68
N ILE A 75 7.34 16.33 13.02
CA ILE A 75 8.58 15.59 13.18
C ILE A 75 9.06 14.90 11.88
N GLY A 76 8.34 15.11 10.78
CA GLY A 76 8.68 14.55 9.48
C GLY A 76 8.71 13.03 9.47
N ALA A 77 9.71 12.45 8.83
CA ALA A 77 9.89 11.01 8.73
C ALA A 77 10.59 10.37 9.96
N CYS A 78 10.79 11.12 11.06
CA CYS A 78 11.34 10.55 12.28
C CYS A 78 10.36 9.56 12.91
N ASN A 79 10.88 8.37 13.27
CA ASN A 79 10.11 7.30 13.85
C ASN A 79 10.41 7.22 15.35
N PHE A 80 9.49 7.74 16.16
CA PHE A 80 9.55 7.60 17.61
C PHE A 80 8.48 6.61 18.05
N ARG A 81 8.83 5.70 18.95
CA ARG A 81 7.96 4.65 19.44
C ARG A 81 6.55 5.14 19.77
N ASP A 82 6.42 6.16 20.57
CA ASP A 82 5.10 6.67 21.01
C ASP A 82 4.28 7.28 19.85
N ALA A 83 4.95 7.88 18.86
CA ALA A 83 4.28 8.41 17.67
C ALA A 83 3.71 7.26 16.82
N GLU A 84 4.49 6.21 16.59
CA GLU A 84 4.06 5.06 15.80
C GLU A 84 2.96 4.25 16.51
N TYR A 85 3.07 4.02 17.81
CA TYR A 85 2.01 3.39 18.60
C TYR A 85 0.71 4.19 18.56
N ARG A 86 0.80 5.51 18.63
CA ARG A 86 -0.36 6.40 18.46
C ARG A 86 -1.00 6.24 17.09
N ARG A 87 -0.21 6.22 16.01
CA ARG A 87 -0.72 6.06 14.62
C ARG A 87 -1.43 4.72 14.45
N VAL A 88 -0.78 3.61 14.82
CA VAL A 88 -1.36 2.26 14.72
C VAL A 88 -2.65 2.14 15.54
N ARG A 89 -2.69 2.69 16.76
CA ARG A 89 -3.89 2.67 17.60
C ARG A 89 -5.05 3.40 16.92
N ILE A 90 -4.81 4.61 16.41
CA ILE A 90 -5.84 5.40 15.74
C ILE A 90 -6.33 4.71 14.45
N LEU A 91 -5.43 4.12 13.67
CA LEU A 91 -5.80 3.33 12.48
C LEU A 91 -6.66 2.12 12.85
N LYS A 92 -6.30 1.40 13.91
CA LYS A 92 -7.09 0.27 14.44
C LYS A 92 -8.48 0.72 14.88
N GLU A 93 -8.56 1.82 15.62
CA GLU A 93 -9.84 2.44 16.05
C GLU A 93 -10.68 2.91 14.87
N ALA A 94 -10.06 3.34 13.77
CA ALA A 94 -10.73 3.68 12.51
C ALA A 94 -11.28 2.47 11.75
N GLY A 95 -10.98 1.23 12.20
CA GLY A 95 -11.49 -0.01 11.64
C GLY A 95 -10.56 -0.69 10.63
N PHE A 96 -9.39 -0.14 10.38
CA PHE A 96 -8.36 -0.80 9.58
C PHE A 96 -7.76 -1.98 10.35
N ASN A 97 -7.41 -3.04 9.62
CA ASN A 97 -6.68 -4.18 10.18
C ASN A 97 -5.33 -4.42 9.49
N ALA A 98 -5.00 -3.64 8.47
CA ALA A 98 -3.75 -3.78 7.75
C ALA A 98 -3.19 -2.43 7.28
N ILE A 99 -1.86 -2.34 7.22
CA ILE A 99 -1.09 -1.21 6.71
C ILE A 99 -0.26 -1.68 5.52
N ARG A 100 -0.22 -0.89 4.45
CA ARG A 100 0.81 -0.96 3.41
C ARG A 100 1.76 0.19 3.59
N SER A 101 3.04 -0.11 3.75
CA SER A 101 4.09 0.88 3.86
C SER A 101 4.40 1.47 2.48
N SER A 102 3.98 2.70 2.25
CA SER A 102 4.10 3.35 0.94
C SER A 102 5.25 4.37 0.94
N HIS A 103 6.19 4.30 0.06
CA HIS A 103 6.56 3.19 -0.83
C HIS A 103 8.01 2.83 -0.52
N ASN A 104 8.26 2.39 0.70
CA ASN A 104 9.58 2.03 1.24
C ASN A 104 9.42 1.20 2.53
N PRO A 105 10.47 0.48 2.97
CA PRO A 105 10.39 -0.38 4.16
C PRO A 105 9.95 0.38 5.41
N ILE A 106 9.04 -0.23 6.15
CA ILE A 106 8.44 0.31 7.37
C ILE A 106 9.46 0.37 8.52
N SER A 107 9.29 1.30 9.47
CA SER A 107 10.18 1.40 10.63
C SER A 107 9.98 0.23 11.60
N LYS A 108 11.03 -0.06 12.37
CA LYS A 108 10.96 -1.07 13.43
C LYS A 108 9.94 -0.71 14.51
N GLU A 109 9.87 0.57 14.89
CA GLU A 109 8.93 1.07 15.88
C GLU A 109 7.47 0.90 15.43
N MET A 110 7.20 1.09 14.13
CA MET A 110 5.88 0.83 13.55
C MET A 110 5.56 -0.67 13.56
N LEU A 111 6.51 -1.54 13.23
CA LEU A 111 6.34 -2.99 13.30
C LEU A 111 6.05 -3.47 14.71
N GLU A 112 6.80 -2.99 15.70
CA GLU A 112 6.56 -3.30 17.13
C GLU A 112 5.14 -2.88 17.54
N ALA A 113 4.68 -1.70 17.10
CA ALA A 113 3.33 -1.24 17.35
C ALA A 113 2.28 -2.13 16.67
N CYS A 114 2.53 -2.55 15.42
CA CYS A 114 1.64 -3.46 14.70
C CYS A 114 1.56 -4.83 15.36
N ASP A 115 2.68 -5.36 15.84
CA ASP A 115 2.72 -6.64 16.57
C ASP A 115 1.93 -6.60 17.87
N GLU A 116 2.07 -5.52 18.65
CA GLU A 116 1.45 -5.40 19.98
C GLU A 116 -0.04 -5.02 19.92
N ILE A 117 -0.46 -4.26 18.90
CA ILE A 117 -1.84 -3.79 18.74
C ILE A 117 -2.68 -4.74 17.86
N GLY A 118 -2.02 -5.58 17.07
CA GLY A 118 -2.70 -6.50 16.14
C GLY A 118 -3.07 -5.81 14.82
N MET A 119 -2.09 -5.34 14.06
CA MET A 119 -2.24 -4.74 12.74
C MET A 119 -1.39 -5.53 11.74
N TYR A 120 -1.99 -6.01 10.65
CA TYR A 120 -1.23 -6.66 9.58
C TYR A 120 -0.41 -5.67 8.78
N VAL A 121 0.68 -6.13 8.17
CA VAL A 121 1.59 -5.30 7.38
C VAL A 121 1.87 -5.94 6.03
N MET A 122 1.74 -5.15 4.98
CA MET A 122 2.39 -5.32 3.69
C MET A 122 3.57 -4.37 3.68
N ASP A 123 4.79 -4.89 3.87
CA ASP A 123 5.99 -4.06 3.79
C ASP A 123 6.45 -3.95 2.34
N GLU A 124 6.74 -2.75 1.90
CA GLU A 124 7.05 -2.45 0.50
C GLU A 124 8.47 -1.96 0.33
N LEU A 125 9.17 -2.50 -0.69
CA LEU A 125 10.58 -2.27 -0.87
C LEU A 125 10.89 -0.97 -1.61
N TYR A 126 10.17 -0.73 -2.75
CA TYR A 126 10.49 0.38 -3.64
C TYR A 126 9.26 1.00 -4.31
N ASP A 127 9.32 2.32 -4.55
CA ASP A 127 8.35 3.04 -5.37
C ASP A 127 8.66 2.94 -6.88
N TYR A 128 9.92 2.77 -7.25
CA TYR A 128 10.37 2.61 -8.66
C TYR A 128 11.58 1.70 -8.72
N TRP A 129 11.88 1.19 -9.93
CA TRP A 129 13.07 0.35 -10.15
C TRP A 129 14.10 1.08 -11.02
N LEU A 130 14.03 0.91 -12.34
CA LEU A 130 14.98 1.45 -13.29
C LEU A 130 14.54 2.80 -13.86
N ILE A 131 13.23 3.06 -13.87
CA ILE A 131 12.64 4.27 -14.43
C ILE A 131 12.11 5.12 -13.29
N HIS A 132 12.71 6.30 -13.12
CA HIS A 132 12.35 7.26 -12.09
C HIS A 132 10.99 7.88 -12.37
N LYS A 133 10.21 8.13 -11.34
CA LYS A 133 8.86 8.71 -11.44
C LYS A 133 8.87 10.23 -11.39
N ASN A 134 9.92 10.82 -10.84
CA ASN A 134 10.07 12.26 -10.81
C ASN A 134 11.55 12.66 -10.98
N PRO A 135 11.84 13.93 -11.44
CA PRO A 135 13.20 14.34 -11.73
C PRO A 135 14.11 14.50 -10.50
N TYR A 136 13.53 14.42 -9.30
CA TYR A 136 14.26 14.53 -8.04
C TYR A 136 14.53 13.17 -7.40
N ASP A 137 14.06 12.08 -8.00
CA ASP A 137 14.43 10.73 -7.61
C ASP A 137 15.94 10.58 -7.78
N HIS A 138 16.61 10.00 -6.79
CA HIS A 138 18.08 9.93 -6.81
C HIS A 138 18.58 9.15 -8.02
N ALA A 139 19.26 9.86 -8.91
CA ALA A 139 19.89 9.29 -10.10
C ALA A 139 21.08 8.37 -9.75
N ASP A 140 21.63 8.51 -8.56
CA ASP A 140 22.85 7.83 -8.11
C ASP A 140 22.57 6.44 -7.51
N ASN A 141 21.31 6.03 -7.37
CA ASN A 141 20.99 4.70 -6.93
C ASN A 141 21.25 3.69 -8.05
N ASP A 142 22.34 2.98 -7.92
CA ASP A 142 22.58 1.79 -8.73
C ASP A 142 21.68 0.66 -8.26
N PHE A 143 20.37 0.81 -8.57
CA PHE A 143 19.34 -0.14 -8.19
C PHE A 143 19.75 -1.60 -8.43
N LEU A 144 20.39 -1.88 -9.58
CA LEU A 144 20.77 -3.25 -9.93
C LEU A 144 21.85 -3.83 -9.01
N ASN A 145 22.68 -2.97 -8.41
CA ASN A 145 23.72 -3.42 -7.49
C ASN A 145 23.22 -3.50 -6.03
N ASP A 146 22.25 -2.69 -5.66
CA ASP A 146 21.85 -2.52 -4.27
C ASP A 146 20.56 -3.25 -3.87
N TRP A 147 19.64 -3.55 -4.80
CA TRP A 147 18.32 -4.06 -4.45
C TRP A 147 18.34 -5.36 -3.62
N LYS A 148 19.35 -6.25 -3.85
CA LYS A 148 19.46 -7.50 -3.05
C LYS A 148 19.79 -7.21 -1.60
N LYS A 149 20.65 -6.25 -1.37
CA LYS A 149 21.09 -5.80 -0.05
C LYS A 149 19.96 -5.10 0.71
N ASP A 150 19.23 -4.24 0.02
CA ASP A 150 18.06 -3.56 0.59
C ASP A 150 16.93 -4.54 0.91
N CYS A 151 16.71 -5.53 0.02
CA CYS A 151 15.78 -6.61 0.24
C CYS A 151 16.15 -7.47 1.47
N GLU A 152 17.42 -7.83 1.62
CA GLU A 152 17.91 -8.54 2.81
C GLU A 152 17.69 -7.72 4.08
N ALA A 153 18.04 -6.44 4.05
CA ALA A 153 17.88 -5.56 5.21
C ALA A 153 16.40 -5.44 5.64
N MET A 154 15.47 -5.35 4.66
CA MET A 154 14.04 -5.37 4.94
C MET A 154 13.60 -6.70 5.56
N ILE A 155 13.94 -7.82 4.95
CA ILE A 155 13.54 -9.16 5.42
C ILE A 155 14.13 -9.46 6.79
N ASP A 156 15.41 -9.16 7.02
CA ASP A 156 16.07 -9.39 8.32
C ASP A 156 15.40 -8.60 9.44
N LYS A 157 15.04 -7.34 9.16
CA LYS A 157 14.27 -6.50 10.09
C LYS A 157 12.91 -7.12 10.40
N ASP A 158 12.21 -7.64 9.40
CA ASP A 158 10.82 -8.08 9.47
C ASP A 158 10.65 -9.51 10.00
N TYR A 159 11.70 -10.30 10.00
CA TYR A 159 11.64 -11.76 10.16
C TYR A 159 10.91 -12.22 11.43
N ASN A 160 11.11 -11.55 12.55
CA ASN A 160 10.48 -11.88 13.83
C ASN A 160 9.13 -11.18 14.06
N HIS A 161 8.69 -10.31 13.14
CA HIS A 161 7.45 -9.58 13.29
C HIS A 161 6.25 -10.40 12.76
N PRO A 162 5.33 -10.87 13.62
CA PRO A 162 4.17 -11.65 13.20
C PRO A 162 3.17 -10.83 12.40
N SER A 163 3.17 -9.51 12.53
CA SER A 163 2.31 -8.59 11.79
C SER A 163 2.56 -8.60 10.28
N VAL A 164 3.80 -8.83 9.83
CA VAL A 164 4.14 -8.84 8.40
C VAL A 164 3.57 -10.08 7.73
N LEU A 165 2.63 -9.89 6.81
CA LEU A 165 1.98 -10.95 6.04
C LEU A 165 2.58 -11.14 4.66
N MET A 166 3.01 -10.05 4.03
CA MET A 166 3.50 -10.07 2.66
C MET A 166 4.52 -8.96 2.41
N TYR A 167 5.38 -9.20 1.43
CA TYR A 167 6.35 -8.26 0.91
C TYR A 167 5.92 -7.77 -0.47
N SER A 168 5.83 -6.46 -0.64
CA SER A 168 5.64 -5.84 -1.96
C SER A 168 7.00 -5.44 -2.53
N ILE A 169 7.32 -5.96 -3.70
CA ILE A 169 8.63 -5.72 -4.34
C ILE A 169 8.67 -4.41 -5.13
N GLY A 170 7.55 -3.73 -5.29
CA GLY A 170 7.51 -2.43 -5.98
C GLY A 170 6.10 -1.87 -6.15
N ASN A 171 6.04 -0.56 -6.38
CA ASN A 171 4.83 0.19 -6.61
C ASN A 171 4.79 0.77 -8.03
N GLU A 172 3.69 0.52 -8.76
CA GLU A 172 3.41 1.13 -10.07
C GLU A 172 4.60 1.11 -11.05
N ILE A 173 5.30 0.00 -11.06
CA ILE A 173 6.49 -0.20 -11.89
C ILE A 173 6.06 -0.30 -13.36
N SER A 174 6.39 0.69 -14.15
CA SER A 174 5.99 0.75 -15.56
C SER A 174 6.67 -0.34 -16.40
N GLU A 175 7.93 -0.67 -16.06
CA GLU A 175 8.73 -1.70 -16.73
C GLU A 175 8.10 -3.10 -16.69
N LEU A 176 7.15 -3.36 -15.80
CA LEU A 176 6.42 -4.64 -15.76
C LEU A 176 5.71 -4.97 -17.08
N GLY A 177 5.49 -3.98 -17.93
CA GLY A 177 5.02 -4.19 -19.30
C GLY A 177 6.08 -4.70 -20.28
N THR A 178 7.35 -4.73 -19.90
CA THR A 178 8.49 -5.10 -20.76
C THR A 178 9.12 -6.43 -20.33
N GLU A 179 9.80 -7.13 -21.25
CA GLU A 179 10.50 -8.37 -20.93
C GLU A 179 11.57 -8.18 -19.84
N LYS A 180 12.29 -7.04 -19.88
CA LYS A 180 13.29 -6.70 -18.88
C LYS A 180 12.68 -6.55 -17.48
N GLY A 181 11.59 -5.81 -17.36
CA GLY A 181 10.90 -5.62 -16.08
C GLY A 181 10.26 -6.90 -15.57
N GLN A 182 9.72 -7.74 -16.46
CA GLN A 182 9.17 -9.04 -16.09
C GLN A 182 10.26 -10.01 -15.60
N SER A 183 11.43 -10.03 -16.25
CA SER A 183 12.59 -10.82 -15.80
C SER A 183 13.07 -10.37 -14.43
N LEU A 184 13.14 -9.05 -14.20
CA LEU A 184 13.52 -8.47 -12.91
C LEU A 184 12.49 -8.78 -11.82
N CYS A 185 11.20 -8.67 -12.14
CA CYS A 185 10.11 -9.04 -11.23
C CYS A 185 10.25 -10.50 -10.77
N LYS A 186 10.53 -11.40 -11.71
CA LYS A 186 10.78 -12.82 -11.42
C LYS A 186 11.98 -12.99 -10.48
N GLU A 187 13.12 -12.39 -10.83
CA GLU A 187 14.34 -12.48 -10.03
C GLU A 187 14.12 -11.97 -8.59
N MET A 188 13.48 -10.81 -8.44
CA MET A 188 13.18 -10.24 -7.12
C MET A 188 12.23 -11.11 -6.33
N ALA A 189 11.14 -11.60 -6.94
CA ALA A 189 10.18 -12.45 -6.27
C ALA A 189 10.82 -13.78 -5.81
N GLU A 190 11.62 -14.42 -6.67
CA GLU A 190 12.34 -15.65 -6.33
C GLU A 190 13.36 -15.40 -5.21
N TYR A 191 14.03 -14.25 -5.22
CA TYR A 191 15.00 -13.89 -4.18
C TYR A 191 14.32 -13.71 -2.81
N VAL A 192 13.23 -12.97 -2.74
CA VAL A 192 12.44 -12.82 -1.50
C VAL A 192 11.97 -14.17 -0.99
N LYS A 193 11.38 -15.01 -1.85
CA LYS A 193 10.91 -16.36 -1.47
C LYS A 193 12.04 -17.27 -0.97
N ALA A 194 13.25 -17.14 -1.52
CA ALA A 194 14.40 -17.88 -1.05
C ALA A 194 14.87 -17.45 0.35
N LYS A 195 14.67 -16.19 0.70
CA LYS A 195 15.03 -15.64 2.03
C LYS A 195 13.92 -15.87 3.06
N ASP A 196 12.66 -15.68 2.66
CA ASP A 196 11.49 -15.93 3.50
C ASP A 196 10.35 -16.57 2.70
N SER A 197 10.20 -17.88 2.83
CA SER A 197 9.15 -18.65 2.17
C SER A 197 7.81 -18.65 2.94
N LYS A 198 7.74 -17.99 4.10
CA LYS A 198 6.57 -18.02 4.99
C LYS A 198 5.62 -16.84 4.76
N ARG A 199 6.06 -15.83 4.01
CA ARG A 199 5.30 -14.64 3.67
C ARG A 199 5.08 -14.57 2.16
N ALA A 200 3.92 -14.02 1.76
CA ALA A 200 3.60 -13.88 0.35
C ALA A 200 4.42 -12.76 -0.31
N VAL A 201 4.72 -12.91 -1.59
CA VAL A 201 5.31 -11.86 -2.41
C VAL A 201 4.25 -11.26 -3.31
N THR A 202 4.17 -9.94 -3.32
CA THR A 202 3.26 -9.14 -4.15
C THR A 202 3.98 -7.96 -4.82
N CYS A 203 3.26 -7.24 -5.67
CA CYS A 203 3.68 -5.98 -6.25
C CYS A 203 2.45 -5.11 -6.52
N GLY A 204 2.54 -3.81 -6.29
CA GLY A 204 1.48 -2.85 -6.61
C GLY A 204 1.43 -2.56 -8.12
N ILE A 205 0.66 -3.34 -8.88
CA ILE A 205 0.63 -3.27 -10.34
C ILE A 205 -0.39 -2.22 -10.80
N ASN A 206 0.08 -1.17 -11.46
CA ASN A 206 -0.77 -0.28 -12.24
C ASN A 206 -0.89 -0.78 -13.68
N LEU A 207 -2.06 -1.36 -14.00
CA LEU A 207 -2.29 -1.99 -15.31
C LEU A 207 -2.29 -1.02 -16.48
N LEU A 208 -2.60 0.27 -16.25
CA LEU A 208 -2.48 1.28 -17.28
C LEU A 208 -1.01 1.49 -17.66
N LEU A 209 -0.15 1.73 -16.66
CA LEU A 209 1.29 1.97 -16.89
C LEU A 209 1.95 0.77 -17.56
N ALA A 210 1.75 -0.42 -17.00
CA ALA A 210 2.32 -1.65 -17.56
C ALA A 210 1.80 -1.96 -18.99
N THR A 211 0.52 -1.71 -19.28
CA THR A 211 -0.04 -1.91 -20.62
C THR A 211 0.50 -0.88 -21.61
N MET A 212 0.73 0.36 -21.18
CA MET A 212 1.34 1.38 -22.03
C MET A 212 2.79 1.04 -22.35
N ALA A 213 3.57 0.64 -21.36
CA ALA A 213 4.96 0.19 -21.55
C ALA A 213 5.04 -1.01 -22.49
N ALA A 214 4.13 -1.99 -22.36
CA ALA A 214 4.03 -3.13 -23.27
C ALA A 214 3.80 -2.72 -24.73
N LYS A 215 3.20 -1.55 -24.97
CA LYS A 215 3.01 -0.98 -26.32
C LYS A 215 4.16 -0.05 -26.75
N GLY A 216 5.16 0.13 -25.90
CA GLY A 216 6.29 1.03 -26.14
C GLY A 216 5.93 2.51 -26.05
N SER A 217 4.93 2.87 -25.23
CA SER A 217 4.50 4.25 -24.98
C SER A 217 4.42 4.49 -23.47
N GLY A 218 5.58 4.69 -22.83
CA GLY A 218 5.64 4.93 -21.39
C GLY A 218 5.32 6.37 -21.00
N ILE A 219 4.76 6.55 -19.79
CA ILE A 219 4.46 7.87 -19.22
C ILE A 219 5.74 8.51 -18.66
N TYR A 220 6.67 7.70 -18.14
CA TYR A 220 7.87 8.15 -17.46
C TYR A 220 9.14 8.20 -18.33
N GLY A 221 8.99 8.24 -19.65
CA GLY A 221 10.12 8.41 -20.58
C GLY A 221 10.77 7.11 -21.06
N GLU A 222 10.03 6.00 -21.04
CA GLU A 222 10.49 4.74 -21.64
C GLU A 222 10.79 4.96 -23.11
N LYS A 223 12.07 4.92 -23.48
CA LYS A 223 12.53 5.04 -24.86
C LYS A 223 12.46 3.67 -25.53
N LYS A 224 11.79 3.59 -26.67
CA LYS A 224 11.94 2.46 -27.58
C LYS A 224 13.33 2.56 -28.19
N ASP A 225 14.19 1.59 -27.90
CA ASP A 225 15.48 1.35 -28.56
C ASP A 225 16.08 2.55 -29.30
N GLY A 226 16.72 3.47 -28.57
CA GLY A 226 17.66 4.44 -29.16
C GLY A 226 17.11 5.54 -30.09
N LYS A 227 15.79 5.67 -30.28
CA LYS A 227 15.22 6.74 -31.12
C LYS A 227 14.59 7.83 -30.27
N GLU A 228 15.20 9.01 -30.25
CA GLU A 228 14.58 10.22 -29.77
C GLU A 228 13.28 10.49 -30.54
N ASN A 229 12.18 10.62 -29.81
CA ASN A 229 10.88 10.96 -30.40
C ASN A 229 10.86 12.46 -30.70
N LYS A 230 11.19 12.85 -31.96
CA LYS A 230 11.23 14.24 -32.45
C LYS A 230 9.86 14.86 -32.72
N ASN A 231 8.78 14.20 -32.38
CA ASN A 231 7.43 14.73 -32.61
C ASN A 231 6.83 15.28 -31.31
N GLY A 232 6.90 16.58 -31.17
CA GLY A 232 6.02 17.55 -30.50
C GLY A 232 5.05 17.11 -29.42
N SER A 233 5.42 16.22 -28.52
CA SER A 233 4.75 16.09 -27.24
C SER A 233 5.21 17.27 -26.38
N MET A 234 4.27 17.99 -25.76
CA MET A 234 4.60 19.03 -24.79
C MET A 234 5.73 18.51 -23.92
N SER A 235 6.85 19.24 -23.89
CA SER A 235 8.00 18.92 -23.07
C SER A 235 7.51 18.79 -21.62
N MET A 236 7.49 17.56 -21.11
CA MET A 236 7.10 17.25 -19.73
C MET A 236 8.22 17.59 -18.73
N ASP A 237 9.29 18.24 -19.19
CA ASP A 237 10.46 18.59 -18.38
C ASP A 237 10.18 19.68 -17.33
N SER A 238 8.97 20.25 -17.32
CA SER A 238 8.61 21.35 -16.43
C SER A 238 7.56 21.04 -15.35
N MET A 239 6.96 19.85 -15.36
CA MET A 239 6.02 19.42 -14.30
C MET A 239 6.48 18.11 -13.67
N PRO A 240 6.39 17.97 -12.33
CA PRO A 240 6.57 16.67 -11.68
C PRO A 240 5.59 15.66 -12.32
N THR A 241 6.12 14.54 -12.81
CA THR A 241 5.35 13.53 -13.55
C THR A 241 4.22 12.93 -12.70
N SER A 242 4.45 12.77 -11.39
CA SER A 242 3.42 12.36 -10.43
C SER A 242 2.25 13.35 -10.36
N THR A 243 2.51 14.66 -10.35
CA THR A 243 1.44 15.68 -10.35
C THR A 243 0.59 15.61 -11.62
N PHE A 244 1.23 15.43 -12.79
CA PHE A 244 0.52 15.26 -14.05
C PHE A 244 -0.33 13.98 -14.05
N TYR A 245 0.23 12.87 -13.58
CA TYR A 245 -0.48 11.60 -13.46
C TYR A 245 -1.71 11.71 -12.54
N ASN A 246 -1.56 12.37 -11.40
CA ASN A 246 -2.65 12.60 -10.47
C ASN A 246 -3.77 13.48 -11.04
N ILE A 247 -3.44 14.51 -11.83
CA ILE A 247 -4.44 15.32 -12.54
C ILE A 247 -5.17 14.47 -13.58
N LEU A 248 -4.45 13.60 -14.29
CA LEU A 248 -5.02 12.70 -15.28
C LEU A 248 -5.96 11.68 -14.61
N MET A 249 -5.52 11.05 -13.50
CA MET A 249 -6.32 10.11 -12.72
C MET A 249 -7.62 10.74 -12.21
N ASN A 250 -7.57 11.99 -11.75
CA ASN A 250 -8.74 12.72 -11.29
C ASN A 250 -9.78 12.98 -12.40
N LYS A 251 -9.30 13.31 -13.58
CA LYS A 251 -10.19 13.61 -14.74
C LYS A 251 -10.70 12.35 -15.44
N MET A 252 -9.89 11.30 -15.46
CA MET A 252 -10.11 10.10 -16.27
C MET A 252 -10.23 8.80 -15.45
N GLY A 253 -10.25 8.87 -14.11
CA GLY A 253 -10.18 7.70 -13.25
C GLY A 253 -11.16 6.58 -13.59
N GLY A 254 -12.40 6.91 -13.98
CA GLY A 254 -13.38 5.90 -14.42
C GLY A 254 -13.04 5.26 -15.79
N ILE A 255 -12.26 5.94 -16.64
CA ILE A 255 -11.79 5.38 -17.92
C ILE A 255 -10.57 4.49 -17.63
N ILE A 256 -9.69 4.92 -16.75
CA ILE A 256 -8.48 4.20 -16.35
C ILE A 256 -8.86 2.88 -15.69
N ASP A 257 -9.81 2.89 -14.76
CA ASP A 257 -10.35 1.67 -14.16
C ASP A 257 -10.87 0.70 -15.24
N LYS A 258 -11.69 1.18 -16.18
CA LYS A 258 -12.20 0.36 -17.30
C LYS A 258 -11.09 -0.21 -18.19
N MET A 259 -9.94 0.47 -18.30
CA MET A 259 -8.80 -0.04 -19.06
C MET A 259 -8.17 -1.26 -18.41
N ALA A 260 -8.22 -1.37 -17.08
CA ALA A 260 -7.73 -2.54 -16.35
C ALA A 260 -8.47 -3.84 -16.68
N ALA A 261 -9.71 -3.76 -17.16
CA ALA A 261 -10.51 -4.93 -17.59
C ALA A 261 -10.36 -5.29 -19.07
N LYS A 262 -9.58 -4.52 -19.87
CA LYS A 262 -9.42 -4.78 -21.32
C LYS A 262 -8.48 -5.96 -21.59
N PRO A 263 -8.62 -6.63 -22.76
CA PRO A 263 -7.75 -7.74 -23.18
C PRO A 263 -6.26 -7.38 -23.25
N SER A 264 -5.91 -6.10 -23.42
CA SER A 264 -4.51 -5.68 -23.40
C SER A 264 -3.91 -5.77 -21.99
N ALA A 265 -4.71 -5.59 -20.94
CA ALA A 265 -4.27 -5.77 -19.57
C ALA A 265 -4.19 -7.26 -19.19
N ASP A 266 -5.00 -8.14 -19.81
CA ASP A 266 -4.94 -9.59 -19.58
C ASP A 266 -3.55 -10.13 -19.91
N LYS A 267 -2.99 -9.72 -21.06
CA LYS A 267 -1.64 -10.14 -21.48
C LYS A 267 -0.56 -9.82 -20.45
N VAL A 268 -0.66 -8.67 -19.79
CA VAL A 268 0.27 -8.29 -18.73
C VAL A 268 0.03 -9.12 -17.47
N CYS A 269 -1.23 -9.28 -17.07
CA CYS A 269 -1.57 -10.07 -15.90
C CYS A 269 -1.21 -11.54 -16.03
N ASP A 270 -1.40 -12.14 -17.22
CA ASP A 270 -1.09 -13.55 -17.47
C ASP A 270 0.41 -13.85 -17.37
N ILE A 271 1.26 -12.84 -17.63
CA ILE A 271 2.71 -12.97 -17.46
C ILE A 271 3.10 -12.74 -15.99
N LEU A 272 2.53 -11.73 -15.33
CA LEU A 272 2.96 -11.33 -14.00
C LEU A 272 2.37 -12.20 -12.87
N ALA A 273 1.13 -12.66 -13.01
CA ALA A 273 0.47 -13.39 -11.94
C ALA A 273 1.20 -14.68 -11.51
N PRO A 274 1.79 -15.48 -12.44
CA PRO A 274 2.57 -16.66 -12.04
C PRO A 274 3.88 -16.33 -11.30
N LEU A 275 4.36 -15.10 -11.36
CA LEU A 275 5.60 -14.66 -10.71
C LEU A 275 5.38 -14.30 -9.24
N LEU A 276 4.15 -13.91 -8.89
CA LEU A 276 3.76 -13.41 -7.59
C LEU A 276 2.88 -14.42 -6.85
N ASP A 277 2.91 -14.38 -5.53
CA ASP A 277 2.01 -15.19 -4.69
C ASP A 277 0.62 -14.57 -4.60
N ILE A 278 0.57 -13.25 -4.52
CA ILE A 278 -0.66 -12.45 -4.50
C ILE A 278 -0.50 -11.33 -5.53
N SER A 279 -1.41 -11.25 -6.50
CA SER A 279 -1.38 -10.16 -7.48
C SER A 279 -1.99 -8.90 -6.88
N GLY A 280 -1.16 -7.89 -6.63
CA GLY A 280 -1.62 -6.57 -6.17
C GLY A 280 -2.02 -5.69 -7.34
N TYR A 281 -3.22 -5.09 -7.30
CA TYR A 281 -3.69 -4.18 -8.33
C TYR A 281 -3.96 -2.80 -7.77
N ASN A 282 -3.34 -1.78 -8.39
CA ASN A 282 -3.62 -0.38 -8.10
C ASN A 282 -4.75 0.13 -8.99
N TYR A 283 -5.81 0.69 -8.39
CA TYR A 283 -6.93 1.37 -9.08
C TYR A 283 -7.63 0.54 -10.16
N ALA A 284 -7.88 -0.74 -9.91
CA ALA A 284 -8.41 -1.67 -10.90
C ALA A 284 -9.70 -2.39 -10.45
N THR A 285 -10.64 -1.68 -9.85
CA THR A 285 -11.93 -2.22 -9.34
C THR A 285 -12.67 -3.04 -10.39
N SER A 286 -12.73 -2.54 -11.64
CA SER A 286 -13.42 -3.20 -12.76
C SER A 286 -12.81 -4.56 -13.15
N ARG A 287 -11.61 -4.88 -12.66
CA ARG A 287 -10.92 -6.15 -12.93
C ARG A 287 -11.33 -7.26 -11.98
N TYR A 288 -11.76 -6.96 -10.76
CA TYR A 288 -11.98 -7.97 -9.72
C TYR A 288 -12.96 -9.08 -10.14
N ASP A 289 -14.10 -8.71 -10.71
CA ASP A 289 -15.12 -9.67 -11.20
C ASP A 289 -14.58 -10.51 -12.38
N LYS A 290 -13.70 -9.93 -13.18
CA LYS A 290 -13.05 -10.64 -14.31
C LYS A 290 -12.05 -11.66 -13.81
N GLU A 291 -11.22 -11.33 -12.85
CA GLU A 291 -10.28 -12.27 -12.22
C GLU A 291 -11.04 -13.44 -11.58
N GLN A 292 -12.11 -13.19 -10.83
CA GLN A 292 -12.92 -14.25 -10.25
C GLN A 292 -13.50 -15.21 -11.30
N LYS A 293 -13.94 -14.68 -12.46
CA LYS A 293 -14.54 -15.50 -13.52
C LYS A 293 -13.54 -16.28 -14.37
N GLN A 294 -12.37 -15.71 -14.59
CA GLN A 294 -11.39 -16.24 -15.55
C GLN A 294 -10.18 -16.90 -14.90
N ASN A 295 -9.84 -16.50 -13.67
CA ASN A 295 -8.61 -16.86 -12.97
C ASN A 295 -8.87 -17.01 -11.45
N SER A 296 -9.91 -17.76 -11.09
CA SER A 296 -10.34 -17.92 -9.69
C SER A 296 -9.32 -18.60 -8.77
N ASP A 297 -8.31 -19.21 -9.34
CA ASP A 297 -7.17 -19.81 -8.64
C ASP A 297 -6.09 -18.79 -8.22
N ARG A 298 -6.10 -17.58 -8.81
CA ARG A 298 -5.21 -16.48 -8.43
C ARG A 298 -5.70 -15.79 -7.17
N CYS A 299 -4.82 -15.64 -6.19
CA CYS A 299 -5.07 -14.75 -5.04
C CYS A 299 -4.76 -13.32 -5.46
N ILE A 300 -5.69 -12.40 -5.22
CA ILE A 300 -5.55 -10.99 -5.61
C ILE A 300 -5.88 -10.05 -4.45
N VAL A 301 -5.31 -8.86 -4.49
CA VAL A 301 -5.58 -7.78 -3.54
C VAL A 301 -5.64 -6.44 -4.25
N GLY A 302 -6.52 -5.55 -3.82
CA GLY A 302 -6.44 -4.14 -4.18
C GLY A 302 -5.30 -3.48 -3.43
N SER A 303 -4.11 -3.42 -4.03
CA SER A 303 -2.94 -2.88 -3.34
C SER A 303 -2.99 -1.37 -3.16
N GLU A 304 -3.79 -0.68 -4.00
CA GLU A 304 -4.05 0.74 -3.84
C GLU A 304 -5.41 1.10 -4.45
N THR A 305 -6.31 1.67 -3.64
CA THR A 305 -7.68 1.96 -4.05
C THR A 305 -8.12 3.34 -3.57
N LEU A 306 -9.09 3.95 -4.25
CA LEU A 306 -9.60 5.25 -3.85
C LEU A 306 -10.70 5.11 -2.78
N PRO A 307 -10.78 6.02 -1.79
CA PRO A 307 -11.85 6.01 -0.79
C PRO A 307 -13.26 6.00 -1.41
N LYS A 308 -13.45 6.69 -2.53
CA LYS A 308 -14.74 6.74 -3.24
C LYS A 308 -15.19 5.41 -3.82
N THR A 309 -14.27 4.45 -4.05
CA THR A 309 -14.58 3.12 -4.58
C THR A 309 -14.72 2.06 -3.50
N LEU A 310 -14.54 2.42 -2.23
CA LEU A 310 -14.54 1.46 -1.12
C LEU A 310 -15.81 0.61 -1.08
N TYR A 311 -16.99 1.21 -1.30
CA TYR A 311 -18.24 0.46 -1.29
C TYR A 311 -18.25 -0.64 -2.35
N ASP A 312 -17.92 -0.28 -3.59
CA ASP A 312 -17.91 -1.22 -4.72
C ASP A 312 -16.82 -2.30 -4.52
N ASN A 313 -15.62 -1.90 -4.11
CA ASN A 313 -14.53 -2.82 -3.80
C ASN A 313 -14.95 -3.83 -2.73
N TRP A 314 -15.59 -3.36 -1.66
CA TRP A 314 -16.01 -4.23 -0.57
C TRP A 314 -17.15 -5.18 -0.94
N GLN A 315 -18.05 -4.79 -1.89
CA GLN A 315 -19.00 -5.73 -2.46
C GLN A 315 -18.28 -6.86 -3.23
N TYR A 316 -17.23 -6.55 -3.98
CA TYR A 316 -16.43 -7.57 -4.66
C TYR A 316 -15.65 -8.44 -3.67
N VAL A 317 -15.05 -7.87 -2.63
CA VAL A 317 -14.36 -8.62 -1.58
C VAL A 317 -15.30 -9.65 -0.90
N LYS A 318 -16.52 -9.25 -0.59
CA LYS A 318 -17.50 -10.17 0.00
C LYS A 318 -18.01 -11.26 -0.94
N LYS A 319 -17.94 -11.02 -2.25
CA LYS A 319 -18.48 -11.93 -3.28
C LYS A 319 -17.43 -12.88 -3.83
N ASN A 320 -16.19 -12.46 -3.90
CA ASN A 320 -15.11 -13.11 -4.64
C ASN A 320 -14.06 -13.66 -3.67
N ASP A 321 -14.04 -14.95 -3.44
CA ASP A 321 -13.15 -15.58 -2.46
C ASP A 321 -11.66 -15.30 -2.73
N ASN A 322 -11.28 -15.15 -4.00
CA ASN A 322 -9.90 -14.89 -4.40
C ASN A 322 -9.43 -13.45 -4.19
N LEU A 323 -10.34 -12.51 -3.87
CA LEU A 323 -10.03 -11.12 -3.55
C LEU A 323 -9.98 -10.94 -2.03
N ILE A 324 -8.78 -10.86 -1.48
CA ILE A 324 -8.56 -10.88 -0.03
C ILE A 324 -8.83 -9.56 0.69
N GLY A 325 -9.08 -8.49 -0.05
CA GLY A 325 -9.35 -7.15 0.49
C GLY A 325 -8.69 -6.05 -0.32
N ASP A 326 -8.60 -4.87 0.26
CA ASP A 326 -7.96 -3.73 -0.39
C ASP A 326 -7.21 -2.81 0.59
N PHE A 327 -6.28 -2.00 0.04
CA PHE A 327 -5.54 -0.97 0.74
C PHE A 327 -5.93 0.40 0.20
N MET A 328 -6.58 1.19 1.02
CA MET A 328 -7.07 2.51 0.66
C MET A 328 -5.92 3.53 0.57
N TRP A 329 -5.91 4.36 -0.46
CA TRP A 329 -5.08 5.56 -0.56
C TRP A 329 -5.85 6.78 -0.08
N THR A 330 -5.64 7.30 1.16
CA THR A 330 -4.71 6.81 2.18
C THR A 330 -5.38 6.92 3.55
N GLY A 331 -4.93 6.12 4.51
CA GLY A 331 -5.48 6.15 5.87
C GLY A 331 -5.06 7.37 6.65
N TRP A 332 -3.79 7.75 6.54
CA TRP A 332 -3.19 8.88 7.25
C TRP A 332 -2.69 9.92 6.26
N ASP A 333 -3.03 11.19 6.50
CA ASP A 333 -2.57 12.28 5.64
C ASP A 333 -1.06 12.51 5.75
N TYR A 334 -0.45 13.10 4.75
CA TYR A 334 1.01 13.22 4.63
C TYR A 334 1.43 14.54 3.98
N ILE A 335 2.70 14.91 4.17
CA ILE A 335 3.36 16.02 3.50
C ILE A 335 3.86 15.55 2.14
N GLY A 336 3.49 16.24 1.09
CA GLY A 336 3.81 15.87 -0.29
C GLY A 336 2.55 15.83 -1.15
N GLU A 337 2.69 15.63 -2.45
CA GLU A 337 1.58 15.61 -3.44
C GLU A 337 0.52 16.68 -3.17
N THR A 338 0.97 17.88 -2.87
CA THR A 338 0.26 18.94 -2.20
C THR A 338 -1.10 19.27 -2.80
N GLY A 339 -2.13 19.11 -1.99
CA GLY A 339 -3.50 19.46 -2.36
C GLY A 339 -4.22 18.46 -3.23
N ILE A 340 -3.69 17.26 -3.44
CA ILE A 340 -4.30 16.23 -4.29
C ILE A 340 -5.70 15.83 -3.83
N GLY A 341 -5.91 15.72 -2.50
CA GLY A 341 -7.19 15.40 -1.88
C GLY A 341 -7.85 16.57 -1.13
N THR A 342 -7.26 17.76 -1.18
CA THR A 342 -7.75 18.91 -0.39
C THR A 342 -9.09 19.42 -0.90
N ILE A 343 -10.08 19.49 0.00
CA ILE A 343 -11.36 20.14 -0.28
C ILE A 343 -11.13 21.65 -0.40
N ARG A 344 -11.45 22.22 -1.56
CA ARG A 344 -11.38 23.66 -1.78
C ARG A 344 -12.79 24.21 -1.92
N TYR A 345 -13.17 25.07 -1.00
CA TYR A 345 -14.40 25.84 -1.06
C TYR A 345 -14.13 27.12 -1.85
N MET A 346 -14.57 27.17 -3.10
CA MET A 346 -14.30 28.32 -3.98
C MET A 346 -15.59 29.10 -4.29
N SER A 347 -15.63 30.38 -3.91
CA SER A 347 -16.61 31.31 -4.46
C SER A 347 -16.34 31.58 -5.96
N LYS A 348 -17.35 32.05 -6.70
CA LYS A 348 -17.16 32.44 -8.11
C LYS A 348 -16.03 33.49 -8.27
N GLN A 349 -15.80 34.30 -7.27
CA GLN A 349 -14.79 35.37 -7.25
C GLN A 349 -13.38 34.81 -6.99
N THR A 350 -13.26 33.82 -6.10
CA THR A 350 -11.99 33.19 -5.74
C THR A 350 -11.41 32.35 -6.90
N ARG A 351 -12.24 31.86 -7.83
CA ARG A 351 -11.79 31.14 -9.03
C ARG A 351 -10.90 31.98 -9.95
N LYS A 352 -11.04 33.30 -9.96
CA LYS A 352 -10.26 34.22 -10.82
C LYS A 352 -8.91 34.62 -10.22
N ASN A 353 -8.76 34.55 -8.91
CA ASN A 353 -7.61 35.11 -8.18
C ASN A 353 -6.89 34.08 -7.29
N ALA A 354 -7.09 32.79 -7.51
CA ALA A 354 -6.61 31.80 -6.60
C ALA A 354 -5.16 31.39 -6.87
N ILE A 355 -4.26 31.74 -6.00
CA ILE A 355 -3.61 30.74 -5.14
C ILE A 355 -3.22 31.42 -3.85
N PRO A 356 -4.04 31.49 -2.82
CA PRO A 356 -3.57 31.78 -1.48
C PRO A 356 -3.00 30.48 -0.91
N GLY A 357 -1.69 30.44 -0.70
CA GLY A 357 -1.01 29.35 -0.02
C GLY A 357 -1.17 28.00 -0.71
N LEU A 358 -0.10 27.47 -1.26
CA LEU A 358 -0.09 26.05 -1.68
C LEU A 358 -0.30 25.21 -0.41
N PRO A 359 -1.28 24.26 -0.41
CA PRO A 359 -1.36 23.31 0.67
C PRO A 359 -0.03 22.55 0.77
N ILE A 360 0.44 22.31 1.97
CA ILE A 360 1.65 21.51 2.21
C ILE A 360 1.33 20.02 2.37
N LEU A 361 0.07 19.71 2.65
CA LEU A 361 -0.43 18.35 2.83
C LEU A 361 -1.12 17.83 1.57
N ALA A 362 -1.11 16.53 1.38
CA ALA A 362 -1.86 15.85 0.34
C ALA A 362 -3.37 16.07 0.49
N GLY A 363 -3.89 15.99 1.70
CA GLY A 363 -5.30 16.19 2.03
C GLY A 363 -6.20 15.01 1.68
N CYS A 364 -5.65 13.86 1.32
CA CYS A 364 -6.38 12.66 0.93
C CYS A 364 -6.56 11.63 2.06
N GLY A 365 -5.87 11.79 3.19
CA GLY A 365 -6.01 10.89 4.34
C GLY A 365 -7.41 10.92 4.94
N VAL A 366 -7.98 9.76 5.25
CA VAL A 366 -9.23 9.68 6.03
C VAL A 366 -9.02 10.02 7.50
N ILE A 367 -7.77 10.02 7.93
CA ILE A 367 -7.30 10.58 9.20
C ILE A 367 -6.34 11.72 8.83
N ASP A 368 -6.49 12.88 9.43
CA ASP A 368 -5.63 14.01 9.16
C ASP A 368 -4.21 13.81 9.76
N ILE A 369 -3.28 14.70 9.40
CA ILE A 369 -1.88 14.61 9.85
C ILE A 369 -1.72 14.72 11.39
N CYS A 370 -2.72 15.28 12.08
CA CYS A 370 -2.76 15.38 13.52
C CYS A 370 -3.41 14.15 14.19
N GLY A 371 -3.96 13.21 13.40
CA GLY A 371 -4.62 12.01 13.89
C GLY A 371 -6.11 12.19 14.17
N ASN A 372 -6.75 13.23 13.67
CA ASN A 372 -8.20 13.40 13.80
C ASN A 372 -8.89 12.60 12.68
N MET A 373 -9.83 11.76 13.07
CA MET A 373 -10.64 10.98 12.12
C MET A 373 -11.60 11.93 11.39
N ARG A 374 -11.63 11.84 10.06
CA ARG A 374 -12.60 12.53 9.22
C ARG A 374 -13.90 11.72 9.13
N PRO A 375 -15.01 12.32 8.68
CA PRO A 375 -16.31 11.64 8.57
C PRO A 375 -16.26 10.34 7.72
N GLU A 376 -15.33 10.26 6.80
CA GLU A 376 -15.09 9.10 5.94
C GLU A 376 -14.80 7.82 6.76
N VAL A 377 -14.18 7.94 7.92
CA VAL A 377 -13.93 6.79 8.81
C VAL A 377 -15.24 6.14 9.25
N GLY A 378 -16.24 6.93 9.60
CA GLY A 378 -17.57 6.41 9.94
C GLY A 378 -18.23 5.70 8.75
N TRP A 379 -18.09 6.24 7.54
CA TRP A 379 -18.55 5.61 6.31
C TRP A 379 -17.84 4.27 6.06
N ASN A 380 -16.53 4.23 6.22
CA ASN A 380 -15.73 3.01 6.06
C ASN A 380 -16.19 1.93 7.05
N LYS A 381 -16.39 2.27 8.31
CA LYS A 381 -16.89 1.35 9.34
C LYS A 381 -18.27 0.77 9.01
N LEU A 382 -19.18 1.58 8.46
CA LEU A 382 -20.50 1.11 7.99
C LEU A 382 -20.34 0.08 6.87
N ILE A 383 -19.52 0.37 5.86
CA ILE A 383 -19.27 -0.55 4.72
C ILE A 383 -18.68 -1.87 5.20
N TRP A 384 -17.76 -1.83 6.14
CA TRP A 384 -17.11 -3.02 6.71
C TRP A 384 -18.00 -3.79 7.71
N GLY A 385 -19.14 -3.21 8.11
CA GLY A 385 -20.02 -3.81 9.11
C GLY A 385 -19.47 -3.74 10.53
N LEU A 386 -18.63 -2.75 10.82
CA LEU A 386 -18.03 -2.52 12.14
C LEU A 386 -18.88 -1.57 13.01
N GLN A 387 -19.87 -0.93 12.43
CA GLN A 387 -20.91 -0.16 13.11
C GLN A 387 -22.22 -0.20 12.32
N ASP A 388 -23.34 0.02 12.99
CA ASP A 388 -24.70 0.03 12.44
C ASP A 388 -25.38 1.40 12.58
N THR A 389 -24.76 2.32 13.30
CA THR A 389 -25.27 3.67 13.49
C THR A 389 -24.99 4.57 12.28
N PRO A 390 -25.97 5.37 11.83
CA PRO A 390 -25.77 6.31 10.73
C PRO A 390 -24.67 7.32 11.02
N VAL A 391 -23.93 7.70 9.96
CA VAL A 391 -22.96 8.77 10.03
C VAL A 391 -23.52 10.02 9.39
N LEU A 392 -23.56 11.10 10.15
CA LEU A 392 -23.99 12.41 9.66
C LEU A 392 -22.80 13.35 9.58
N ALA A 393 -22.53 13.86 8.38
CA ALA A 393 -21.53 14.88 8.15
C ALA A 393 -22.19 16.07 7.45
N VAL A 394 -21.80 17.28 7.87
CA VAL A 394 -22.33 18.54 7.32
C VAL A 394 -21.19 19.48 6.94
N GLU A 395 -21.35 20.19 5.85
CA GLU A 395 -20.43 21.28 5.50
C GLU A 395 -20.58 22.44 6.48
N PRO A 396 -19.47 23.08 6.88
CA PRO A 396 -19.55 24.29 7.70
C PRO A 396 -20.41 25.37 7.03
N MET A 397 -21.32 25.99 7.76
CA MET A 397 -22.28 26.99 7.25
C MET A 397 -21.64 28.14 6.48
N LYS A 398 -20.41 28.56 6.85
CA LYS A 398 -19.64 29.59 6.14
C LYS A 398 -19.34 29.27 4.67
N TYR A 399 -19.49 28.01 4.28
CA TYR A 399 -19.22 27.53 2.91
C TYR A 399 -20.47 27.18 2.12
N THR A 400 -21.69 27.40 2.67
CA THR A 400 -22.97 27.01 2.06
C THR A 400 -23.13 27.51 0.61
N ASN A 401 -22.56 28.67 0.27
CA ASN A 401 -22.61 29.24 -1.06
C ASN A 401 -21.36 28.96 -1.91
N CYS A 402 -20.47 28.10 -1.45
CA CYS A 402 -19.25 27.74 -2.15
C CYS A 402 -19.44 26.42 -2.90
N LYS A 403 -18.82 26.31 -4.10
CA LYS A 403 -18.67 25.01 -4.74
C LYS A 403 -17.46 24.32 -4.14
N SER A 404 -17.64 23.12 -3.60
CA SER A 404 -16.53 22.27 -3.22
C SER A 404 -15.88 21.67 -4.49
N CYS A 405 -14.57 21.70 -4.56
CA CYS A 405 -13.80 20.98 -5.54
C CYS A 405 -12.95 19.95 -4.80
N LEU A 406 -13.25 18.70 -5.05
CA LEU A 406 -12.55 17.57 -4.47
C LEU A 406 -11.71 16.93 -5.58
N LEU A 407 -10.41 16.85 -5.39
CA LEU A 407 -9.51 16.17 -6.31
C LEU A 407 -9.51 14.65 -6.07
N TYR A 408 -9.38 14.22 -4.83
CA TYR A 408 -9.66 12.86 -4.38
C TYR A 408 -10.82 12.90 -3.41
N THR A 409 -11.91 12.28 -3.73
CA THR A 409 -13.10 12.53 -2.93
C THR A 409 -13.52 11.36 -2.11
N SER A 410 -13.84 11.72 -0.92
CA SER A 410 -14.87 11.13 -0.11
C SER A 410 -16.16 10.85 -0.92
N PRO A 411 -16.78 9.70 -0.76
CA PRO A 411 -18.14 9.49 -1.19
C PRO A 411 -19.06 10.36 -0.32
N SER A 412 -19.30 11.60 -0.74
CA SER A 412 -20.45 12.31 -0.20
C SER A 412 -21.68 11.69 -0.86
N PRO A 413 -22.56 11.02 -0.15
CA PRO A 413 -23.88 10.72 -0.68
C PRO A 413 -24.57 12.05 -0.91
N ARG A 414 -24.87 12.37 -2.16
CA ARG A 414 -25.89 13.36 -2.48
C ARG A 414 -27.24 12.69 -2.46
#